data_097866e5f9fd355abe2c08bf278ee8cf
#
_entry.id   097866e5f9fd355abe2c08bf278ee8cf
#
_cell.length_a   1.000
_cell.length_b   1.000
_cell.length_c   1.000
_cell.angle_alpha   90.00
_cell.angle_beta   90.00
_cell.angle_gamma   90.00
#
_symmetry.space_group_name_H-M   'P 1'
#
loop_
_entity.id
_entity.type
_entity.pdbx_description
1 polymer ?
#
loop_
_entity_poly.entity_id
_entity_poly.type
_entity_poly.pdbx_seq_one_letter_code
_entity_poly.pdbx_strand_id
1 'polypeptide(L)'
;MLTTVTWKEQIMSKELAKTYDPQGIESRLYKKWEDNGYFHATVDRSKKPFTIVMPPPNITGQLHMGHALDNTMQDILIRYKRMQGYNALWQPGTDHAAIATEV
;
A
#
# COMPACT_ATOMS: atom_id res chain seq x y z
N MET A 1 -25.78 -3.70 -29.88
CA MET A 1 -26.76 -4.02 -28.85
C MET A 1 -26.08 -4.49 -27.58
N LEU A 2 -26.32 -3.78 -26.49
CA LEU A 2 -25.70 -4.12 -25.22
C LEU A 2 -26.44 -5.30 -24.58
N THR A 3 -25.76 -6.44 -24.47
CA THR A 3 -26.31 -7.57 -23.74
C THR A 3 -26.06 -7.34 -22.24
N THR A 4 -27.11 -7.43 -21.46
CA THR A 4 -27.00 -7.34 -20.01
C THR A 4 -26.36 -8.63 -19.50
N VAL A 5 -25.11 -8.52 -19.03
CA VAL A 5 -24.41 -9.66 -18.43
C VAL A 5 -24.84 -9.75 -16.98
N THR A 6 -25.27 -10.96 -16.56
CA THR A 6 -25.65 -11.15 -15.17
C THR A 6 -24.43 -11.07 -14.26
N TRP A 7 -24.68 -10.75 -13.00
CA TRP A 7 -23.66 -10.76 -11.95
C TRP A 7 -22.85 -12.05 -11.91
N LYS A 8 -23.55 -13.19 -12.06
CA LYS A 8 -22.95 -14.53 -12.06
C LYS A 8 -22.03 -14.74 -13.26
N GLU A 9 -22.44 -14.28 -14.44
CA GLU A 9 -21.65 -14.38 -15.67
C GLU A 9 -20.42 -13.51 -15.60
N GLN A 10 -20.51 -12.33 -14.99
CA GLN A 10 -19.35 -11.44 -14.80
C GLN A 10 -18.29 -12.08 -13.91
N ILE A 11 -18.68 -12.78 -12.87
CA ILE A 11 -17.74 -13.49 -11.99
C ILE A 11 -17.11 -14.66 -12.71
N MET A 12 -17.89 -15.43 -13.45
CA MET A 12 -17.39 -16.59 -14.16
C MET A 12 -16.49 -16.26 -15.34
N SER A 13 -16.73 -15.10 -16.01
CA SER A 13 -15.89 -14.66 -17.13
C SER A 13 -14.55 -14.09 -16.69
N LYS A 14 -14.38 -13.78 -15.40
CA LYS A 14 -13.14 -13.24 -14.83
C LYS A 14 -12.43 -14.29 -14.00
N GLU A 15 -12.06 -15.40 -14.65
CA GLU A 15 -11.27 -16.41 -13.98
C GLU A 15 -9.91 -15.88 -13.58
N LEU A 16 -9.55 -16.15 -12.35
CA LEU A 16 -8.22 -15.82 -11.86
C LEU A 16 -7.20 -16.81 -12.42
N ALA A 17 -6.03 -16.32 -12.75
CA ALA A 17 -4.93 -17.18 -13.13
C ALA A 17 -4.56 -18.12 -11.96
N LYS A 18 -4.03 -19.30 -12.30
CA LYS A 18 -3.64 -20.28 -11.28
C LYS A 18 -2.51 -19.77 -10.38
N THR A 19 -1.66 -18.90 -10.89
CA THR A 19 -0.55 -18.33 -10.16
C THR A 19 -0.62 -16.82 -10.21
N TYR A 20 -0.11 -16.17 -9.18
CA TYR A 20 -0.02 -14.72 -9.13
C TYR A 20 1.16 -14.24 -9.96
N ASP A 21 0.89 -13.36 -10.94
CA ASP A 21 1.92 -12.71 -11.73
C ASP A 21 1.98 -11.22 -11.35
N PRO A 22 3.00 -10.79 -10.61
CA PRO A 22 3.09 -9.40 -10.17
C PRO A 22 3.37 -8.42 -11.30
N GLN A 23 4.03 -8.84 -12.37
CA GLN A 23 4.51 -7.93 -13.40
C GLN A 23 3.39 -7.16 -14.12
N GLY A 24 2.23 -7.80 -14.31
CA GLY A 24 1.10 -7.16 -14.97
C GLY A 24 0.18 -6.37 -14.06
N ILE A 25 0.37 -6.46 -12.75
CA ILE A 25 -0.59 -5.96 -11.76
C ILE A 25 -0.02 -4.84 -10.89
N GLU A 26 1.19 -4.99 -10.41
CA GLU A 26 1.75 -4.09 -9.39
C GLU A 26 1.89 -2.65 -9.86
N SER A 27 2.47 -2.43 -11.02
CA SER A 27 2.64 -1.08 -11.57
C SER A 27 1.29 -0.39 -11.80
N ARG A 28 0.32 -1.15 -12.30
CA ARG A 28 -1.03 -0.64 -12.58
C ARG A 28 -1.75 -0.26 -11.29
N LEU A 29 -1.68 -1.09 -10.27
CA LEU A 29 -2.31 -0.80 -8.99
C LEU A 29 -1.66 0.38 -8.29
N TYR A 30 -0.33 0.43 -8.29
CA TYR A 30 0.41 1.52 -7.67
C TYR A 30 0.07 2.87 -8.31
N LYS A 31 0.03 2.89 -9.66
CA LYS A 31 -0.37 4.09 -10.40
C LYS A 31 -1.79 4.52 -10.04
N LYS A 32 -2.71 3.57 -9.92
CA LYS A 32 -4.08 3.85 -9.52
C LYS A 32 -4.13 4.48 -8.13
N TRP A 33 -3.34 3.97 -7.19
CA TRP A 33 -3.31 4.49 -5.82
C TRP A 33 -2.75 5.91 -5.78
N GLU A 34 -1.69 6.17 -6.55
CA GLU A 34 -1.11 7.51 -6.64
C GLU A 34 -2.09 8.50 -7.29
N ASP A 35 -2.69 8.12 -8.41
CA ASP A 35 -3.61 8.98 -9.15
C ASP A 35 -4.85 9.34 -8.32
N ASN A 36 -5.29 8.46 -7.46
CA ASN A 36 -6.43 8.71 -6.58
C ASN A 36 -6.04 9.36 -5.25
N GLY A 37 -4.76 9.58 -5.01
CA GLY A 37 -4.29 10.23 -3.79
C GLY A 37 -4.53 9.43 -2.51
N TYR A 38 -4.54 8.11 -2.58
CA TYR A 38 -4.84 7.27 -1.42
C TYR A 38 -3.79 7.36 -0.31
N PHE A 39 -2.59 7.80 -0.63
CA PHE A 39 -1.51 7.94 0.35
C PHE A 39 -1.54 9.28 1.08
N HIS A 40 -2.32 10.23 0.59
CA HIS A 40 -2.42 11.54 1.19
C HIS A 40 -3.37 11.54 2.38
N ALA A 41 -3.00 12.29 3.39
CA ALA A 41 -3.88 12.56 4.51
C ALA A 41 -3.99 14.07 4.70
N THR A 42 -5.19 14.54 4.99
CA THR A 42 -5.47 15.95 5.25
C THR A 42 -6.14 16.05 6.61
N VAL A 43 -6.11 17.25 7.19
CA VAL A 43 -6.82 17.47 8.46
C VAL A 43 -8.33 17.32 8.22
N ASP A 44 -8.90 16.29 8.81
CA ASP A 44 -10.32 15.99 8.71
C ASP A 44 -10.85 15.62 10.09
N ARG A 45 -11.57 16.54 10.70
CA ARG A 45 -12.10 16.37 12.06
C ARG A 45 -13.28 15.40 12.15
N SER A 46 -13.85 15.01 11.01
CA SER A 46 -14.93 14.01 10.97
C SER A 46 -14.42 12.58 11.06
N LYS A 47 -13.11 12.36 10.90
CA LYS A 47 -12.49 11.04 10.94
C LYS A 47 -11.48 10.96 12.08
N LYS A 48 -11.40 9.78 12.70
CA LYS A 48 -10.34 9.53 13.68
C LYS A 48 -9.00 9.41 12.99
N PRO A 49 -7.97 10.07 13.49
CA PRO A 49 -6.64 9.94 12.92
C PRO A 49 -5.97 8.62 13.33
N PHE A 50 -5.19 8.08 12.44
CA PHE A 50 -4.31 6.95 12.72
C PHE A 50 -3.01 7.15 11.94
N THR A 51 -1.91 7.31 12.64
CA THR A 51 -0.62 7.61 12.01
C THR A 51 0.44 6.61 12.45
N ILE A 52 1.17 6.10 11.49
CA ILE A 52 2.39 5.32 11.75
C ILE A 52 3.55 6.12 11.17
N VAL A 53 4.56 6.38 11.98
CA VAL A 53 5.82 6.94 11.52
C VAL A 53 6.76 5.76 11.27
N MET A 54 7.13 5.58 10.00
CA MET A 54 8.03 4.50 9.61
C MET A 54 9.47 4.98 9.75
N PRO A 55 10.28 4.36 10.63
CA PRO A 55 11.68 4.72 10.73
C PRO A 55 12.42 4.33 9.45
N PRO A 56 13.52 5.06 9.12
CA PRO A 56 14.29 4.71 7.94
C PRO A 56 14.97 3.36 8.12
N PRO A 57 15.03 2.53 7.08
CA PRO A 57 15.79 1.30 7.16
C PRO A 57 17.29 1.59 7.22
N ASN A 58 18.00 0.83 8.03
CA ASN A 58 19.45 0.91 8.11
C ASN A 58 20.03 0.04 7.00
N ILE A 59 20.20 0.63 5.80
CA ILE A 59 20.59 -0.10 4.61
C ILE A 59 21.95 0.36 4.09
N THR A 60 22.78 -0.61 3.69
CA THR A 60 24.01 -0.40 2.94
C THR A 60 23.95 -1.03 1.55
N GLY A 61 22.79 -1.49 1.12
CA GLY A 61 22.57 -2.18 -0.14
C GLY A 61 21.11 -2.49 -0.34
N GLN A 62 20.82 -3.69 -0.85
CA GLN A 62 19.44 -4.10 -1.07
C GLN A 62 18.72 -4.40 0.24
N LEU A 63 17.42 -4.14 0.25
CA LEU A 63 16.54 -4.53 1.34
C LEU A 63 16.46 -6.06 1.43
N HIS A 64 16.32 -6.56 2.65
CA HIS A 64 16.25 -8.00 2.90
C HIS A 64 14.92 -8.37 3.58
N MET A 65 14.75 -9.66 3.88
CA MET A 65 13.50 -10.21 4.42
C MET A 65 13.09 -9.54 5.75
N GLY A 66 14.05 -9.14 6.58
CA GLY A 66 13.76 -8.42 7.83
C GLY A 66 13.09 -7.09 7.58
N HIS A 67 13.52 -6.35 6.56
CA HIS A 67 12.87 -5.11 6.15
C HIS A 67 11.44 -5.38 5.65
N ALA A 68 11.26 -6.45 4.87
CA ALA A 68 9.95 -6.83 4.36
C ALA A 68 8.99 -7.17 5.49
N LEU A 69 9.43 -7.91 6.50
CA LEU A 69 8.60 -8.28 7.63
C LEU A 69 8.13 -7.05 8.41
N ASP A 70 9.06 -6.17 8.75
CA ASP A 70 8.75 -4.95 9.51
C ASP A 70 7.74 -4.07 8.75
N ASN A 71 8.03 -3.79 7.48
CA ASN A 71 7.17 -2.94 6.66
C ASN A 71 5.82 -3.58 6.38
N THR A 72 5.76 -4.89 6.24
CA THR A 72 4.49 -5.60 5.99
C THR A 72 3.55 -5.47 7.19
N MET A 73 4.05 -5.58 8.40
CA MET A 73 3.22 -5.41 9.60
C MET A 73 2.60 -4.01 9.66
N GLN A 74 3.38 -2.99 9.35
CA GLN A 74 2.90 -1.62 9.30
C GLN A 74 1.90 -1.41 8.15
N ASP A 75 2.18 -1.99 6.99
CA ASP A 75 1.32 -1.90 5.82
C ASP A 75 -0.06 -2.50 6.08
N ILE A 76 -0.12 -3.66 6.72
CA ILE A 76 -1.37 -4.31 7.09
C ILE A 76 -2.21 -3.41 8.00
N LEU A 77 -1.58 -2.85 9.03
CA LEU A 77 -2.28 -1.98 9.98
C LEU A 77 -2.82 -0.71 9.32
N ILE A 78 -2.01 -0.06 8.49
CA ILE A 78 -2.43 1.19 7.85
C ILE A 78 -3.56 0.95 6.85
N ARG A 79 -3.50 -0.13 6.10
CA ARG A 79 -4.56 -0.51 5.16
C ARG A 79 -5.86 -0.85 5.88
N TYR A 80 -5.74 -1.60 6.97
CA TYR A 80 -6.91 -1.99 7.78
C TYR A 80 -7.61 -0.75 8.35
N LYS A 81 -6.85 0.16 8.92
CA LYS A 81 -7.40 1.40 9.48
C LYS A 81 -8.02 2.29 8.40
N ARG A 82 -7.41 2.36 7.23
CA ARG A 82 -7.97 3.12 6.12
C ARG A 82 -9.31 2.54 5.65
N MET A 83 -9.41 1.21 5.60
CA MET A 83 -10.66 0.52 5.25
C MET A 83 -11.74 0.73 6.31
N GLN A 84 -11.37 0.95 7.57
CA GLN A 84 -12.31 1.27 8.64
C GLN A 84 -12.78 2.72 8.64
N GLY A 85 -12.27 3.54 7.73
CA GLY A 85 -12.67 4.95 7.63
C GLY A 85 -11.83 5.90 8.47
N TYR A 86 -10.71 5.46 9.03
CA TYR A 86 -9.78 6.35 9.72
C TYR A 86 -9.06 7.26 8.72
N ASN A 87 -8.67 8.43 9.20
CA ASN A 87 -7.76 9.31 8.45
C ASN A 87 -6.35 8.79 8.68
N ALA A 88 -5.91 7.91 7.79
CA ALA A 88 -4.69 7.14 7.98
C ALA A 88 -3.51 7.77 7.24
N LEU A 89 -2.40 7.95 7.94
CA LEU A 89 -1.15 8.44 7.38
C LEU A 89 -0.01 7.50 7.74
N TRP A 90 0.70 7.05 6.73
CA TRP A 90 1.94 6.30 6.89
C TRP A 90 3.08 7.21 6.44
N GLN A 91 3.79 7.77 7.41
CA GLN A 91 4.82 8.78 7.15
C GLN A 91 6.21 8.14 7.18
N PRO A 92 6.89 8.07 6.04
CA PRO A 92 8.28 7.59 6.04
C PRO A 92 9.20 8.62 6.68
N GLY A 93 10.20 8.12 7.38
CA GLY A 93 11.24 8.95 7.96
C GLY A 93 12.58 8.78 7.25
N THR A 94 13.47 9.74 7.47
CA THR A 94 14.84 9.65 7.02
C THR A 94 15.78 9.95 8.20
N ASP A 95 16.96 9.34 8.18
CA ASP A 95 17.97 9.57 9.20
C ASP A 95 19.23 10.11 8.52
N HIS A 96 19.46 11.41 8.66
CA HIS A 96 20.59 12.10 8.03
C HIS A 96 21.92 11.85 8.73
N ALA A 97 21.88 11.28 9.94
CA ALA A 97 23.08 11.01 10.74
C ALA A 97 23.43 9.52 10.82
N ALA A 98 22.68 8.65 10.14
CA ALA A 98 22.91 7.20 10.19
C ALA A 98 24.16 6.83 9.40
N ILE A 99 25.03 6.05 10.03
CA ILE A 99 26.27 5.59 9.39
C ILE A 99 25.99 4.82 8.10
N ALA A 100 24.97 3.98 8.11
CA ALA A 100 24.62 3.16 6.97
C ALA A 100 24.04 3.95 5.79
N THR A 101 23.36 5.05 6.05
CA THR A 101 22.81 5.90 4.99
C THR A 101 23.80 6.90 4.44
N GLU A 102 24.88 7.17 5.14
CA GLU A 102 25.94 8.08 4.68
C GLU A 102 27.02 7.39 3.85
N VAL A 103 26.97 6.09 3.76
CA VAL A 103 27.87 5.29 2.93
C VAL A 103 27.30 5.19 1.53
#